data_86401c4a3e0c4aae86632806a8794cda
#
_entry.id   86401c4a3e0c4aae86632806a8794cda
#
_cell.length_a   1.000
_cell.length_b   1.000
_cell.length_c   1.000
_cell.angle_alpha   90.00
_cell.angle_beta   90.00
_cell.angle_gamma   90.00
#
_symmetry.space_group_name_H-M   'P 1'
#
loop_
_entity.id
_entity.type
_entity.pdbx_description
1 polymer ?
#
loop_
_entity_poly.entity_id
_entity_poly.type
_entity_poly.pdbx_seq_one_letter_code
_entity_poly.pdbx_strand_id
1 'polypeptide(L)'
;MDPATAPPPPPPPPFAVHLVTGGGSSPELALLLRSLAAARVVALDAEWKPRRRGTPAAAAPAGPGDGTSPATAPAPAPPQFPTVTLLQVVCRSGDGGEGEVFVVDLLAVPLAELWAPLRDLFERPDVLKLGFRFKQDLVYLSATFAAALGRDAGFGRVEPFLDVTNIYYYLKGHDRQKKLPKETKSLATICEELLSISLSKELQCSDWSCRPLSEGQIQYAALDAYYLLDIFDLFQQKITMEGKCSSTTELTSDRHCSSSVIECSSSGYDICSGGYLMSIVTKYSEKILLTESGTKPRSSRRKEKTKLPTNAKCKDKVACCTEWQGPPPWDPSIGGDGYPKFLCDVMIEGLAKHLRCVGIDAAIPSPKKPEPRELLNQTYKEGRILLTRDVKLLKYQYLASNQVYRVKSLLKHGQLAEVINTFQLKISKDQLMSRCTKCNGSFIQKPLTLEEAVEASKGFQVIPLCLFNRNLEFWKCTNCNQLYWEGTQYHNAVQKFLSVCNISD
;
A
#
# COMPACT_ATOMS: atom_id res chain seq x y z
N MET A 1 14.74 27.11 32.58
CA MET A 1 14.42 25.99 31.66
C MET A 1 13.47 26.57 30.62
N ASP A 2 14.04 26.92 29.46
CA ASP A 2 13.23 27.46 28.35
C ASP A 2 12.44 26.32 27.69
N PRO A 3 11.17 26.57 27.30
CA PRO A 3 10.37 25.54 26.63
C PRO A 3 10.99 25.23 25.28
N ALA A 4 11.39 23.96 25.09
CA ALA A 4 11.96 23.45 23.86
C ALA A 4 11.08 23.83 22.67
N THR A 5 11.66 24.59 21.76
CA THR A 5 11.08 24.99 20.47
C THR A 5 10.76 23.72 19.67
N ALA A 6 9.48 23.46 19.47
CA ALA A 6 9.03 22.48 18.50
C ALA A 6 9.64 22.81 17.13
N PRO A 7 10.01 21.80 16.30
CA PRO A 7 10.49 22.07 14.96
C PRO A 7 9.47 22.93 14.21
N PRO A 8 9.92 23.89 13.39
CA PRO A 8 9.00 24.74 12.63
C PRO A 8 8.04 23.85 11.81
N PRO A 9 6.76 24.21 11.75
CA PRO A 9 5.80 23.51 10.92
C PRO A 9 6.32 23.48 9.46
N PRO A 10 6.04 22.42 8.70
CA PRO A 10 6.40 22.40 7.29
C PRO A 10 5.78 23.62 6.59
N PRO A 11 6.43 24.16 5.56
CA PRO A 11 5.89 25.30 4.83
C PRO A 11 4.47 24.98 4.35
N PRO A 12 3.54 25.96 4.40
CA PRO A 12 2.18 25.75 3.93
C PRO A 12 2.19 25.32 2.46
N PRO A 13 1.22 24.49 2.03
CA PRO A 13 1.10 24.10 0.64
C PRO A 13 0.91 25.38 -0.22
N PRO A 14 1.39 25.37 -1.47
CA PRO A 14 1.26 26.51 -2.36
C PRO A 14 -0.18 26.81 -2.80
N PHE A 15 -1.16 26.06 -2.31
CA PHE A 15 -2.58 26.11 -2.66
C PHE A 15 -3.47 26.09 -1.41
N ALA A 16 -4.70 26.60 -1.54
CA ALA A 16 -5.70 26.54 -0.48
C ALA A 16 -6.30 25.13 -0.36
N VAL A 17 -6.42 24.63 0.87
CA VAL A 17 -7.05 23.34 1.17
C VAL A 17 -8.42 23.60 1.83
N HIS A 18 -9.48 23.08 1.20
CA HIS A 18 -10.84 23.13 1.72
C HIS A 18 -11.15 21.86 2.52
N LEU A 19 -11.23 22.00 3.85
CA LEU A 19 -11.63 20.91 4.72
C LEU A 19 -13.16 20.83 4.82
N VAL A 20 -13.77 19.78 4.26
CA VAL A 20 -15.22 19.59 4.23
C VAL A 20 -15.63 18.71 5.41
N THR A 21 -16.22 19.29 6.44
CA THR A 21 -16.63 18.61 7.68
C THR A 21 -18.13 18.74 8.00
N GLY A 22 -18.90 19.45 7.18
CA GLY A 22 -20.33 19.69 7.37
C GLY A 22 -21.18 19.21 6.19
N GLY A 23 -22.46 18.97 6.45
CA GLY A 23 -23.49 18.68 5.43
C GLY A 23 -24.37 19.88 5.11
N GLY A 24 -25.31 19.71 4.19
CA GLY A 24 -26.44 20.60 3.88
C GLY A 24 -26.09 22.06 3.58
N SER A 25 -25.87 22.84 4.60
CA SER A 25 -25.62 24.29 4.51
C SER A 25 -24.14 24.68 4.59
N SER A 26 -23.21 23.71 4.62
CA SER A 26 -21.77 24.03 4.65
C SER A 26 -21.31 24.68 3.35
N PRO A 27 -20.66 25.87 3.41
CA PRO A 27 -20.11 26.53 2.24
C PRO A 27 -19.03 25.67 1.55
N GLU A 28 -18.25 24.90 2.30
CA GLU A 28 -17.21 24.02 1.78
C GLU A 28 -17.82 22.85 0.99
N LEU A 29 -18.91 22.23 1.48
CA LEU A 29 -19.62 21.20 0.72
C LEU A 29 -20.25 21.79 -0.55
N ALA A 30 -20.87 22.95 -0.46
CA ALA A 30 -21.45 23.61 -1.62
C ALA A 30 -20.36 23.97 -2.66
N LEU A 31 -19.16 24.37 -2.21
CA LEU A 31 -18.01 24.62 -3.09
C LEU A 31 -17.56 23.31 -3.75
N LEU A 32 -17.36 22.23 -2.99
CA LEU A 32 -17.02 20.92 -3.53
C LEU A 32 -17.99 20.47 -4.62
N LEU A 33 -19.29 20.55 -4.36
CA LEU A 33 -20.30 20.11 -5.32
C LEU A 33 -20.28 20.93 -6.62
N ARG A 34 -20.05 22.25 -6.53
CA ARG A 34 -19.87 23.12 -7.72
C ARG A 34 -18.59 22.74 -8.48
N SER A 35 -17.49 22.52 -7.78
CA SER A 35 -16.22 22.16 -8.40
C SER A 35 -16.27 20.78 -9.06
N LEU A 36 -16.95 19.81 -8.46
CA LEU A 36 -17.21 18.50 -9.09
C LEU A 36 -18.06 18.63 -10.37
N ALA A 37 -19.07 19.50 -10.37
CA ALA A 37 -19.92 19.72 -11.54
C ALA A 37 -19.18 20.40 -12.69
N ALA A 38 -18.27 21.34 -12.40
CA ALA A 38 -17.48 22.07 -13.38
C ALA A 38 -16.18 21.34 -13.83
N ALA A 39 -15.78 20.30 -13.13
CA ALA A 39 -14.51 19.62 -13.35
C ALA A 39 -14.40 18.98 -14.73
N ARG A 40 -13.19 19.00 -15.28
CA ARG A 40 -12.74 18.26 -16.48
C ARG A 40 -11.72 17.20 -16.13
N VAL A 41 -10.91 17.45 -15.09
CA VAL A 41 -9.97 16.48 -14.53
C VAL A 41 -10.15 16.47 -13.01
N VAL A 42 -10.21 15.28 -12.43
CA VAL A 42 -10.34 15.11 -10.98
C VAL A 42 -9.30 14.10 -10.50
N ALA A 43 -8.45 14.51 -9.57
CA ALA A 43 -7.54 13.60 -8.88
C ALA A 43 -8.16 13.11 -7.57
N LEU A 44 -7.98 11.84 -7.28
CA LEU A 44 -8.63 11.12 -6.17
C LEU A 44 -7.63 10.31 -5.39
N ASP A 45 -7.73 10.39 -4.05
CA ASP A 45 -7.06 9.51 -3.11
C ASP A 45 -7.95 9.28 -1.88
N ALA A 46 -7.63 8.30 -1.03
CA ALA A 46 -8.44 8.00 0.14
C ALA A 46 -7.62 7.47 1.31
N GLU A 47 -8.00 7.88 2.54
CA GLU A 47 -7.41 7.37 3.76
C GLU A 47 -8.44 6.61 4.60
N TRP A 48 -7.98 5.54 5.24
CA TRP A 48 -8.81 4.67 6.05
C TRP A 48 -8.12 4.22 7.33
N LYS A 49 -8.93 3.89 8.33
CA LYS A 49 -8.41 3.28 9.56
C LYS A 49 -8.00 1.84 9.30
N PRO A 50 -6.73 1.46 9.56
CA PRO A 50 -6.33 0.07 9.53
C PRO A 50 -7.18 -0.76 10.50
N ARG A 51 -7.78 -1.85 10.04
CA ARG A 51 -8.57 -2.73 10.89
C ARG A 51 -7.69 -3.36 11.97
N ARG A 52 -7.88 -2.99 13.23
CA ARG A 52 -7.47 -3.85 14.35
C ARG A 52 -8.41 -5.06 14.32
N ARG A 53 -7.89 -6.27 14.13
CA ARG A 53 -8.70 -7.47 14.34
C ARG A 53 -9.07 -7.45 15.82
N GLY A 54 -10.35 -7.18 16.10
CA GLY A 54 -10.88 -7.26 17.46
C GLY A 54 -10.60 -8.65 18.02
N THR A 55 -10.05 -8.73 19.20
CA THR A 55 -10.26 -9.85 20.11
C THR A 55 -11.76 -10.14 20.09
N PRO A 56 -12.20 -11.42 19.93
CA PRO A 56 -13.58 -11.74 20.21
C PRO A 56 -13.87 -11.24 21.61
N ALA A 57 -14.94 -10.46 21.77
CA ALA A 57 -15.38 -10.06 23.09
C ALA A 57 -15.42 -11.32 23.96
N ALA A 58 -14.64 -11.35 25.01
CA ALA A 58 -14.69 -12.41 25.98
C ALA A 58 -16.14 -12.51 26.41
N ALA A 59 -16.77 -13.65 26.16
CA ALA A 59 -18.10 -13.93 26.66
C ALA A 59 -18.03 -13.77 28.18
N ALA A 60 -18.76 -12.81 28.70
CA ALA A 60 -18.93 -12.66 30.13
C ALA A 60 -19.44 -14.00 30.71
N PRO A 61 -18.93 -14.46 31.84
CA PRO A 61 -19.41 -15.71 32.43
C PRO A 61 -20.90 -15.57 32.73
N ALA A 62 -21.69 -16.49 32.18
CA ALA A 62 -23.11 -16.59 32.47
C ALA A 62 -23.34 -16.83 33.98
N GLY A 63 -23.87 -15.83 34.65
CA GLY A 63 -24.47 -15.99 35.96
C GLY A 63 -25.77 -16.79 35.85
N PRO A 64 -26.13 -17.63 36.80
CA PRO A 64 -27.39 -18.37 36.79
C PRO A 64 -28.53 -17.48 37.26
N GLY A 65 -29.59 -17.33 36.47
CA GLY A 65 -30.81 -16.71 37.00
C GLY A 65 -31.78 -16.14 35.96
N ASP A 66 -32.84 -16.85 35.78
CA ASP A 66 -34.22 -16.46 35.55
C ASP A 66 -34.66 -15.87 34.18
N GLY A 67 -35.78 -16.44 33.83
CA GLY A 67 -36.47 -16.45 32.55
C GLY A 67 -36.95 -15.13 31.99
N THR A 68 -37.26 -15.23 30.68
CA THR A 68 -38.10 -14.33 29.83
C THR A 68 -37.57 -12.91 29.60
N SER A 69 -36.76 -12.77 28.55
CA SER A 69 -36.64 -11.51 27.80
C SER A 69 -36.62 -11.78 26.29
N PRO A 70 -37.22 -10.90 25.46
CA PRO A 70 -37.39 -11.13 24.04
C PRO A 70 -36.05 -11.16 23.34
N ALA A 71 -35.91 -12.05 22.35
CA ALA A 71 -34.70 -12.27 21.55
C ALA A 71 -34.15 -10.95 20.99
N THR A 72 -33.02 -10.50 21.53
CA THR A 72 -32.26 -9.40 21.00
C THR A 72 -31.72 -9.85 19.63
N ALA A 73 -32.01 -9.10 18.58
CA ALA A 73 -31.53 -9.37 17.24
C ALA A 73 -29.98 -9.51 17.26
N PRO A 74 -29.40 -10.47 16.52
CA PRO A 74 -27.97 -10.67 16.49
C PRO A 74 -27.25 -9.40 16.05
N ALA A 75 -26.23 -8.98 16.79
CA ALA A 75 -25.42 -7.82 16.45
C ALA A 75 -24.91 -7.94 15.00
N PRO A 76 -24.97 -6.85 14.19
CA PRO A 76 -24.54 -6.89 12.81
C PRO A 76 -23.09 -7.36 12.70
N ALA A 77 -22.84 -8.30 11.78
CA ALA A 77 -21.49 -8.82 11.54
C ALA A 77 -20.51 -7.66 11.24
N PRO A 78 -19.31 -7.67 11.81
CA PRO A 78 -18.35 -6.57 11.62
C PRO A 78 -18.06 -6.35 10.13
N PRO A 79 -17.95 -5.09 9.67
CA PRO A 79 -17.76 -4.77 8.26
C PRO A 79 -16.53 -5.48 7.69
N GLN A 80 -16.67 -6.03 6.47
CA GLN A 80 -15.68 -6.92 5.84
C GLN A 80 -14.40 -6.19 5.40
N PHE A 81 -14.51 -4.89 5.10
CA PHE A 81 -13.44 -4.01 4.61
C PHE A 81 -13.16 -2.87 5.59
N PRO A 82 -11.96 -2.25 5.52
CA PRO A 82 -11.69 -1.00 6.24
C PRO A 82 -12.71 0.07 5.87
N THR A 83 -13.06 0.92 6.84
CA THR A 83 -13.91 2.10 6.60
C THR A 83 -13.03 3.24 6.14
N VAL A 84 -13.35 3.84 5.00
CA VAL A 84 -12.71 5.07 4.52
C VAL A 84 -13.17 6.23 5.40
N THR A 85 -12.22 7.00 5.90
CA THR A 85 -12.48 8.11 6.82
C THR A 85 -12.25 9.47 6.18
N LEU A 86 -11.39 9.53 5.17
CA LEU A 86 -11.14 10.73 4.37
C LEU A 86 -11.18 10.37 2.89
N LEU A 87 -11.70 11.30 2.09
CA LEU A 87 -11.60 11.29 0.63
C LEU A 87 -10.93 12.60 0.20
N GLN A 88 -9.83 12.50 -0.52
CA GLN A 88 -9.15 13.63 -1.13
C GLN A 88 -9.65 13.79 -2.55
N VAL A 89 -10.02 15.00 -2.90
CA VAL A 89 -10.54 15.36 -4.21
C VAL A 89 -9.86 16.63 -4.68
N VAL A 90 -9.22 16.59 -5.83
CA VAL A 90 -8.68 17.80 -6.46
C VAL A 90 -9.38 18.01 -7.79
N CYS A 91 -10.11 19.10 -7.91
CA CYS A 91 -10.91 19.43 -9.08
C CYS A 91 -10.20 20.45 -9.96
N ARG A 92 -10.08 20.19 -11.25
CA ARG A 92 -9.63 21.15 -12.25
C ARG A 92 -10.73 21.34 -13.29
N SER A 93 -11.23 22.57 -13.39
CA SER A 93 -12.20 22.99 -14.40
C SER A 93 -11.44 23.62 -15.59
N GLY A 94 -11.61 23.11 -16.81
CA GLY A 94 -11.07 23.74 -18.02
C GLY A 94 -9.55 23.92 -18.08
N ASP A 95 -9.11 24.91 -18.80
CA ASP A 95 -7.80 25.05 -19.42
C ASP A 95 -6.65 25.48 -18.50
N GLY A 96 -6.09 24.53 -17.72
CA GLY A 96 -4.79 24.75 -17.07
C GLY A 96 -4.81 25.61 -15.80
N GLY A 97 -5.98 25.84 -15.19
CA GLY A 97 -6.11 26.49 -13.90
C GLY A 97 -5.54 25.63 -12.75
N GLU A 98 -5.18 26.29 -11.66
CA GLU A 98 -4.82 25.58 -10.42
C GLU A 98 -5.98 24.70 -9.96
N GLY A 99 -5.67 23.49 -9.46
CA GLY A 99 -6.68 22.57 -8.93
C GLY A 99 -7.21 23.03 -7.59
N GLU A 100 -8.53 23.04 -7.40
CA GLU A 100 -9.14 23.24 -6.09
C GLU A 100 -9.04 21.95 -5.25
N VAL A 101 -8.46 22.04 -4.06
CA VAL A 101 -8.12 20.88 -3.23
C VAL A 101 -9.11 20.74 -2.08
N PHE A 102 -9.74 19.59 -1.98
CA PHE A 102 -10.72 19.26 -0.95
C PHE A 102 -10.25 18.04 -0.15
N VAL A 103 -10.29 18.14 1.17
CA VAL A 103 -10.17 17.01 2.10
C VAL A 103 -11.53 16.80 2.73
N VAL A 104 -12.23 15.73 2.32
CA VAL A 104 -13.60 15.44 2.73
C VAL A 104 -13.62 14.47 3.89
N ASP A 105 -14.11 14.91 5.05
CA ASP A 105 -14.25 14.06 6.24
C ASP A 105 -15.51 13.21 6.15
N LEU A 106 -15.35 11.95 5.75
CA LEU A 106 -16.46 11.00 5.60
C LEU A 106 -17.07 10.54 6.95
N LEU A 107 -16.44 10.90 8.08
CA LEU A 107 -17.01 10.67 9.41
C LEU A 107 -17.94 11.81 9.85
N ALA A 108 -17.79 13.00 9.28
CA ALA A 108 -18.54 14.20 9.65
C ALA A 108 -19.61 14.58 8.60
N VAL A 109 -19.32 14.41 7.31
CA VAL A 109 -20.26 14.72 6.22
C VAL A 109 -21.29 13.61 6.05
N PRO A 110 -22.61 13.92 5.92
CA PRO A 110 -23.62 12.93 5.63
C PRO A 110 -23.34 12.23 4.28
N LEU A 111 -23.04 10.93 4.29
CA LEU A 111 -22.69 10.18 3.08
C LEU A 111 -23.79 10.19 2.01
N ALA A 112 -25.04 10.33 2.42
CA ALA A 112 -26.19 10.44 1.49
C ALA A 112 -26.08 11.66 0.57
N GLU A 113 -25.49 12.77 1.04
CA GLU A 113 -25.33 14.00 0.25
C GLU A 113 -24.17 13.87 -0.76
N LEU A 114 -23.21 13.00 -0.49
CA LEU A 114 -22.05 12.76 -1.36
C LEU A 114 -22.30 11.64 -2.38
N TRP A 115 -23.21 10.72 -2.10
CA TRP A 115 -23.36 9.49 -2.90
C TRP A 115 -23.69 9.78 -4.37
N ALA A 116 -24.74 10.56 -4.65
CA ALA A 116 -25.13 10.86 -6.02
C ALA A 116 -24.08 11.69 -6.78
N PRO A 117 -23.51 12.77 -6.20
CA PRO A 117 -22.43 13.52 -6.85
C PRO A 117 -21.19 12.68 -7.16
N LEU A 118 -20.76 11.79 -6.26
CA LEU A 118 -19.62 10.91 -6.50
C LEU A 118 -19.90 9.83 -7.52
N ARG A 119 -21.09 9.21 -7.49
CA ARG A 119 -21.49 8.24 -8.50
C ARG A 119 -21.50 8.88 -9.89
N ASP A 120 -22.12 10.05 -10.01
CA ASP A 120 -22.19 10.77 -11.27
C ASP A 120 -20.80 11.17 -11.76
N LEU A 121 -19.92 11.68 -10.87
CA LEU A 121 -18.54 11.95 -11.18
C LEU A 121 -17.83 10.71 -11.74
N PHE A 122 -17.94 9.57 -11.06
CA PHE A 122 -17.22 8.34 -11.45
C PHE A 122 -17.63 7.83 -12.83
N GLU A 123 -18.86 8.05 -13.23
CA GLU A 123 -19.42 7.58 -14.50
C GLU A 123 -19.43 8.62 -15.63
N ARG A 124 -19.18 9.91 -15.31
CA ARG A 124 -19.16 10.99 -16.33
C ARG A 124 -18.03 10.78 -17.35
N PRO A 125 -18.36 10.65 -18.67
CA PRO A 125 -17.39 10.40 -19.72
C PRO A 125 -16.52 11.63 -20.07
N ASP A 126 -16.99 12.83 -19.77
CA ASP A 126 -16.34 14.11 -20.06
C ASP A 126 -15.35 14.55 -18.96
N VAL A 127 -15.25 13.79 -17.86
CA VAL A 127 -14.33 14.05 -16.74
C VAL A 127 -13.31 12.94 -16.63
N LEU A 128 -12.03 13.27 -16.79
CA LEU A 128 -10.95 12.33 -16.54
C LEU A 128 -10.68 12.21 -15.04
N LYS A 129 -10.72 10.99 -14.51
CA LYS A 129 -10.35 10.68 -13.13
C LYS A 129 -8.92 10.18 -13.09
N LEU A 130 -8.10 10.76 -12.20
CA LEU A 130 -6.73 10.37 -11.89
C LEU A 130 -6.67 9.70 -10.53
N GLY A 131 -5.77 8.74 -10.34
CA GLY A 131 -5.52 8.14 -9.04
C GLY A 131 -4.24 7.33 -9.06
N PHE A 132 -3.72 7.01 -7.90
CA PHE A 132 -2.57 6.13 -7.73
C PHE A 132 -3.03 4.78 -7.20
N ARG A 133 -3.20 3.78 -8.10
CA ARG A 133 -3.72 2.44 -7.76
C ARG A 133 -5.11 2.46 -7.09
N PHE A 134 -5.89 3.42 -7.44
CA PHE A 134 -7.18 3.76 -6.84
C PHE A 134 -8.22 2.62 -6.81
N LYS A 135 -7.98 1.50 -7.51
CA LYS A 135 -8.89 0.35 -7.49
C LYS A 135 -9.13 -0.20 -6.08
N GLN A 136 -8.11 -0.19 -5.21
CA GLN A 136 -8.24 -0.67 -3.84
C GLN A 136 -9.04 0.32 -2.99
N ASP A 137 -8.79 1.61 -3.18
CA ASP A 137 -9.49 2.70 -2.50
C ASP A 137 -10.96 2.72 -2.87
N LEU A 138 -11.27 2.50 -4.16
CA LEU A 138 -12.64 2.37 -4.66
C LEU A 138 -13.38 1.17 -4.00
N VAL A 139 -12.70 0.04 -3.78
CA VAL A 139 -13.30 -1.10 -3.06
C VAL A 139 -13.67 -0.72 -1.63
N TYR A 140 -12.81 -0.01 -0.92
CA TYR A 140 -13.05 0.40 0.46
C TYR A 140 -14.09 1.52 0.53
N LEU A 141 -14.03 2.48 -0.38
CA LEU A 141 -15.01 3.56 -0.50
C LEU A 141 -16.40 2.99 -0.80
N SER A 142 -16.51 2.11 -1.80
CA SER A 142 -17.76 1.41 -2.15
C SER A 142 -18.33 0.64 -0.96
N ALA A 143 -17.48 -0.08 -0.22
CA ALA A 143 -17.93 -0.81 0.97
C ALA A 143 -18.37 0.12 2.10
N THR A 144 -17.74 1.28 2.26
CA THR A 144 -18.10 2.29 3.27
C THR A 144 -19.49 2.86 2.98
N PHE A 145 -19.75 3.28 1.74
CA PHE A 145 -21.05 3.79 1.33
C PHE A 145 -22.15 2.71 1.39
N ALA A 146 -21.85 1.51 0.91
CA ALA A 146 -22.78 0.37 0.98
C ALA A 146 -23.13 -0.04 2.42
N ALA A 147 -22.21 0.09 3.37
CA ALA A 147 -22.46 -0.17 4.78
C ALA A 147 -23.36 0.89 5.43
N ALA A 148 -23.24 2.14 5.02
CA ALA A 148 -23.99 3.26 5.58
C ALA A 148 -25.37 3.46 4.94
N LEU A 149 -25.49 3.28 3.62
CA LEU A 149 -26.69 3.64 2.84
C LEU A 149 -27.42 2.45 2.23
N GLY A 150 -26.88 1.23 2.37
CA GLY A 150 -27.43 0.03 1.76
C GLY A 150 -26.58 -0.50 0.60
N ARG A 151 -26.82 -1.77 0.24
CA ARG A 151 -25.95 -2.48 -0.75
C ARG A 151 -25.87 -1.80 -2.11
N ASP A 152 -26.92 -1.12 -2.52
CA ASP A 152 -27.02 -0.47 -3.84
C ASP A 152 -26.30 0.87 -3.90
N ALA A 153 -25.86 1.40 -2.76
CA ALA A 153 -25.09 2.63 -2.66
C ALA A 153 -23.56 2.45 -2.85
N GLY A 154 -23.12 1.26 -3.25
CA GLY A 154 -21.73 1.02 -3.63
C GLY A 154 -21.37 1.59 -5.01
N PHE A 155 -20.09 1.87 -5.22
CA PHE A 155 -19.57 2.33 -6.50
C PHE A 155 -19.01 1.14 -7.29
N GLY A 156 -19.61 0.84 -8.44
CA GLY A 156 -19.22 -0.32 -9.26
C GLY A 156 -18.25 0.00 -10.40
N ARG A 157 -18.15 1.28 -10.80
CA ARG A 157 -17.48 1.69 -12.02
C ARG A 157 -16.84 3.07 -11.85
N VAL A 158 -15.64 3.23 -12.43
CA VAL A 158 -15.00 4.54 -12.62
C VAL A 158 -14.44 4.56 -14.04
N GLU A 159 -14.91 5.49 -14.88
CA GLU A 159 -14.42 5.72 -16.23
C GLU A 159 -14.79 7.11 -16.74
N PRO A 160 -13.95 7.73 -17.59
CA PRO A 160 -12.58 7.35 -17.90
C PRO A 160 -11.66 7.51 -16.69
N PHE A 161 -10.69 6.62 -16.51
CA PHE A 161 -9.73 6.63 -15.42
C PHE A 161 -8.30 6.52 -15.96
N LEU A 162 -7.34 7.19 -15.34
CA LEU A 162 -5.93 7.09 -15.67
C LEU A 162 -5.10 6.91 -14.39
N ASP A 163 -4.45 5.75 -14.27
CA ASP A 163 -3.55 5.47 -13.16
C ASP A 163 -2.22 6.18 -13.35
N VAL A 164 -1.80 6.94 -12.35
CA VAL A 164 -0.51 7.67 -12.37
C VAL A 164 0.68 6.73 -12.52
N THR A 165 0.56 5.47 -12.13
CA THR A 165 1.58 4.45 -12.40
C THR A 165 1.83 4.27 -13.91
N ASN A 166 0.76 4.30 -14.73
CA ASN A 166 0.87 4.19 -16.18
C ASN A 166 1.50 5.44 -16.79
N ILE A 167 1.15 6.61 -16.27
CA ILE A 167 1.78 7.89 -16.64
C ILE A 167 3.28 7.83 -16.38
N TYR A 168 3.68 7.42 -15.19
CA TYR A 168 5.09 7.30 -14.79
C TYR A 168 5.89 6.44 -15.78
N TYR A 169 5.40 5.24 -16.07
CA TYR A 169 6.11 4.34 -17.00
C TYR A 169 6.16 4.89 -18.43
N TYR A 170 5.10 5.57 -18.88
CA TYR A 170 5.12 6.25 -20.16
C TYR A 170 6.18 7.36 -20.20
N LEU A 171 6.25 8.21 -19.18
CA LEU A 171 7.25 9.28 -19.08
C LEU A 171 8.69 8.75 -19.04
N LYS A 172 8.91 7.57 -18.46
CA LYS A 172 10.21 6.87 -18.46
C LYS A 172 10.50 6.10 -19.77
N GLY A 173 9.67 6.24 -20.80
CA GLY A 173 9.88 5.60 -22.10
C GLY A 173 9.55 4.12 -22.15
N HIS A 174 8.71 3.63 -21.23
CA HIS A 174 8.29 2.23 -21.24
C HIS A 174 7.24 1.99 -22.34
N ASP A 175 7.46 0.97 -23.16
CA ASP A 175 6.53 0.59 -24.21
C ASP A 175 5.22 0.07 -23.65
N ARG A 176 4.10 0.67 -24.05
CA ARG A 176 2.74 0.29 -23.60
C ARG A 176 2.36 -1.15 -23.95
N GLN A 177 2.96 -1.73 -24.98
CA GLN A 177 2.69 -3.12 -25.38
C GLN A 177 3.39 -4.14 -24.48
N LYS A 178 4.36 -3.70 -23.68
CA LYS A 178 5.08 -4.56 -22.74
C LYS A 178 4.39 -4.54 -21.38
N LYS A 179 4.37 -5.71 -20.71
CA LYS A 179 3.86 -5.80 -19.33
C LYS A 179 4.66 -4.87 -18.42
N LEU A 180 3.93 -4.11 -17.60
CA LEU A 180 4.55 -3.26 -16.59
C LEU A 180 5.53 -4.06 -15.70
N PRO A 181 6.63 -3.44 -15.25
CA PRO A 181 7.57 -4.06 -14.34
C PRO A 181 6.87 -4.56 -13.07
N LYS A 182 7.33 -5.70 -12.53
CA LYS A 182 6.80 -6.25 -11.28
C LYS A 182 7.14 -5.41 -10.05
N GLU A 183 8.17 -4.59 -10.14
CA GLU A 183 8.53 -3.65 -9.08
C GLU A 183 7.58 -2.45 -9.12
N THR A 184 6.85 -2.33 -8.03
CA THR A 184 5.86 -1.25 -7.90
C THR A 184 6.49 -0.07 -7.19
N LYS A 185 6.61 1.06 -7.86
CA LYS A 185 7.05 2.34 -7.26
C LYS A 185 5.98 2.88 -6.33
N SER A 186 6.37 3.55 -5.25
CA SER A 186 5.44 4.31 -4.39
C SER A 186 5.16 5.69 -5.00
N LEU A 187 4.05 6.33 -4.63
CA LEU A 187 3.75 7.70 -5.07
C LEU A 187 4.90 8.66 -4.71
N ALA A 188 5.41 8.59 -3.48
CA ALA A 188 6.56 9.40 -3.06
C ALA A 188 7.79 9.21 -3.97
N THR A 189 8.08 7.98 -4.40
CA THR A 189 9.20 7.72 -5.33
C THR A 189 8.92 8.31 -6.71
N ILE A 190 7.67 8.26 -7.16
CA ILE A 190 7.25 8.84 -8.46
C ILE A 190 7.38 10.37 -8.41
N CYS A 191 6.90 11.02 -7.34
CA CYS A 191 7.06 12.46 -7.13
C CYS A 191 8.53 12.88 -7.06
N GLU A 192 9.36 12.12 -6.34
CA GLU A 192 10.80 12.39 -6.26
C GLU A 192 11.49 12.30 -7.64
N GLU A 193 11.18 11.27 -8.42
CA GLU A 193 11.80 11.03 -9.73
C GLU A 193 11.27 11.92 -10.87
N LEU A 194 10.05 12.41 -10.80
CA LEU A 194 9.42 13.22 -11.86
C LEU A 194 9.35 14.72 -11.53
N LEU A 195 9.06 15.04 -10.26
CA LEU A 195 8.81 16.42 -9.82
C LEU A 195 9.96 16.96 -8.94
N SER A 196 10.93 16.12 -8.56
CA SER A 196 12.00 16.45 -7.59
C SER A 196 11.45 16.85 -6.21
N ILE A 197 10.29 16.33 -5.84
CA ILE A 197 9.58 16.61 -4.59
C ILE A 197 9.64 15.39 -3.69
N SER A 198 10.08 15.60 -2.43
CA SER A 198 10.13 14.54 -1.41
C SER A 198 8.84 14.55 -0.59
N LEU A 199 8.01 13.53 -0.76
CA LEU A 199 6.81 13.32 0.07
C LEU A 199 7.19 12.59 1.36
N SER A 200 6.83 13.16 2.50
CA SER A 200 6.96 12.50 3.80
C SER A 200 6.00 11.32 3.89
N LYS A 201 6.48 10.17 4.37
CA LYS A 201 5.64 8.99 4.63
C LYS A 201 5.26 8.84 6.10
N GLU A 202 5.60 9.80 6.94
CA GLU A 202 5.44 9.68 8.39
C GLU A 202 3.98 9.56 8.80
N LEU A 203 3.09 10.25 8.11
CA LEU A 203 1.67 10.25 8.40
C LEU A 203 0.85 9.20 7.65
N GLN A 204 1.44 8.49 6.70
CA GLN A 204 0.75 7.44 5.92
C GLN A 204 0.07 6.36 6.79
N CYS A 205 0.66 6.05 7.94
CA CYS A 205 0.12 5.05 8.88
C CYS A 205 -0.50 5.69 10.13
N SER A 206 -0.86 6.97 10.09
CA SER A 206 -1.50 7.65 11.22
C SER A 206 -2.92 7.12 11.49
N ASP A 207 -3.48 7.42 12.65
CA ASP A 207 -4.88 7.08 12.91
C ASP A 207 -5.81 8.11 12.26
N TRP A 208 -6.23 7.81 11.04
CA TRP A 208 -7.12 8.66 10.24
C TRP A 208 -8.56 8.75 10.78
N SER A 209 -8.89 8.03 11.86
CA SER A 209 -10.19 8.13 12.51
C SER A 209 -10.22 9.11 13.70
N CYS A 210 -9.06 9.59 14.16
CA CYS A 210 -8.99 10.60 15.21
C CYS A 210 -9.49 11.97 14.72
N ARG A 211 -10.20 12.68 15.59
CA ARG A 211 -10.68 14.05 15.33
C ARG A 211 -10.37 14.94 16.54
N PRO A 212 -10.03 16.22 16.30
CA PRO A 212 -9.80 16.85 15.00
C PRO A 212 -8.54 16.31 14.30
N LEU A 213 -8.50 16.42 12.97
CA LEU A 213 -7.28 16.14 12.20
C LEU A 213 -6.22 17.17 12.54
N SER A 214 -4.95 16.74 12.66
CA SER A 214 -3.85 17.68 12.77
C SER A 214 -3.61 18.40 11.43
N GLU A 215 -3.05 19.60 11.48
CA GLU A 215 -2.67 20.35 10.28
C GLU A 215 -1.76 19.52 9.36
N GLY A 216 -0.79 18.80 9.93
CA GLY A 216 0.08 17.90 9.17
C GLY A 216 -0.69 16.77 8.48
N GLN A 217 -1.76 16.23 9.09
CA GLN A 217 -2.60 15.21 8.43
C GLN A 217 -3.39 15.81 7.26
N ILE A 218 -3.96 17.00 7.43
CA ILE A 218 -4.70 17.69 6.36
C ILE A 218 -3.76 17.98 5.19
N GLN A 219 -2.57 18.50 5.47
CA GLN A 219 -1.56 18.80 4.47
C GLN A 219 -1.07 17.54 3.75
N TYR A 220 -0.76 16.46 4.49
CA TYR A 220 -0.36 15.18 3.91
C TYR A 220 -1.41 14.65 2.94
N ALA A 221 -2.67 14.57 3.39
CA ALA A 221 -3.78 14.07 2.57
C ALA A 221 -4.01 14.92 1.31
N ALA A 222 -3.92 16.25 1.44
CA ALA A 222 -4.07 17.18 0.32
C ALA A 222 -2.98 16.99 -0.74
N LEU A 223 -1.72 16.82 -0.32
CA LEU A 223 -0.55 16.67 -1.21
C LEU A 223 -0.59 15.36 -1.99
N ASP A 224 -1.02 14.24 -1.37
CA ASP A 224 -1.10 12.93 -2.05
C ASP A 224 -2.05 12.98 -3.26
N ALA A 225 -3.14 13.74 -3.20
CA ALA A 225 -4.03 13.93 -4.34
C ALA A 225 -3.57 15.05 -5.29
N TYR A 226 -2.98 16.14 -4.78
CA TYR A 226 -2.57 17.29 -5.60
C TYR A 226 -1.49 16.91 -6.61
N TYR A 227 -0.45 16.21 -6.18
CA TYR A 227 0.65 15.84 -7.08
C TYR A 227 0.27 14.85 -8.19
N LEU A 228 -0.91 14.23 -8.12
CA LEU A 228 -1.43 13.46 -9.24
C LEU A 228 -1.73 14.36 -10.46
N LEU A 229 -2.16 15.63 -10.22
CA LEU A 229 -2.35 16.61 -11.28
C LEU A 229 -1.01 17.08 -11.87
N ASP A 230 -0.02 17.40 -11.03
CA ASP A 230 1.30 17.84 -11.51
C ASP A 230 1.97 16.77 -12.38
N ILE A 231 1.85 15.50 -11.99
CA ILE A 231 2.34 14.38 -12.81
C ILE A 231 1.56 14.27 -14.11
N PHE A 232 0.26 14.54 -14.09
CA PHE A 232 -0.56 14.56 -15.30
C PHE A 232 -0.17 15.71 -16.24
N ASP A 233 0.22 16.87 -15.72
CA ASP A 233 0.69 18.01 -16.50
C ASP A 233 1.98 17.69 -17.27
N LEU A 234 2.94 17.01 -16.62
CA LEU A 234 4.13 16.52 -17.30
C LEU A 234 3.79 15.53 -18.42
N PHE A 235 2.78 14.69 -18.21
CA PHE A 235 2.30 13.77 -19.22
C PHE A 235 1.66 14.49 -20.40
N GLN A 236 0.83 15.49 -20.16
CA GLN A 236 0.23 16.32 -21.20
C GLN A 236 1.31 17.06 -22.03
N GLN A 237 2.29 17.66 -21.36
CA GLN A 237 3.41 18.35 -22.03
C GLN A 237 4.16 17.39 -22.95
N LYS A 238 4.50 16.19 -22.49
CA LYS A 238 5.21 15.20 -23.31
C LYS A 238 4.42 14.78 -24.54
N ILE A 239 3.12 14.48 -24.39
CA ILE A 239 2.26 14.11 -25.52
C ILE A 239 2.15 15.25 -26.53
N THR A 240 2.04 16.50 -26.07
CA THR A 240 1.98 17.69 -26.93
C THR A 240 3.27 17.84 -27.75
N MET A 241 4.42 17.61 -27.13
CA MET A 241 5.71 17.66 -27.83
C MET A 241 5.84 16.54 -28.86
N GLU A 242 5.44 15.33 -28.52
CA GLU A 242 5.47 14.20 -29.45
C GLU A 242 4.52 14.41 -30.64
N GLY A 243 3.33 14.96 -30.42
CA GLY A 243 2.36 15.30 -31.47
C GLY A 243 2.87 16.36 -32.42
N LYS A 244 3.59 17.38 -31.93
CA LYS A 244 4.20 18.42 -32.79
C LYS A 244 5.35 17.85 -33.63
N CYS A 245 6.13 16.91 -33.11
CA CYS A 245 7.23 16.29 -33.87
C CYS A 245 6.72 15.42 -35.03
N SER A 246 5.61 14.73 -34.84
CA SER A 246 4.99 13.89 -35.89
C SER A 246 4.44 14.73 -37.04
N SER A 247 3.91 15.92 -36.74
CA SER A 247 3.36 16.84 -37.75
C SER A 247 4.44 17.50 -38.61
N THR A 248 5.67 17.62 -38.11
CA THR A 248 6.79 18.24 -38.86
C THR A 248 7.46 17.24 -39.81
N THR A 249 7.30 15.93 -39.60
CA THR A 249 7.92 14.88 -40.41
C THR A 249 7.12 14.58 -41.69
N GLU A 250 5.82 14.93 -41.74
CA GLU A 250 4.98 14.74 -42.93
C GLU A 250 5.09 15.88 -43.97
N LEU A 251 5.76 17.01 -43.63
CA LEU A 251 5.89 18.18 -44.51
C LEU A 251 7.15 18.21 -45.42
N THR A 252 7.94 17.13 -45.44
CA THR A 252 9.18 17.08 -46.26
C THR A 252 9.09 16.24 -47.53
N SER A 253 7.91 15.83 -47.98
CA SER A 253 7.74 15.07 -49.20
C SER A 253 6.60 15.63 -50.06
N ASP A 254 6.70 16.86 -50.53
CA ASP A 254 6.20 17.22 -51.87
C ASP A 254 6.61 18.66 -52.20
N ARG A 255 7.39 18.78 -53.29
CA ARG A 255 7.78 20.03 -53.90
C ARG A 255 6.69 20.52 -54.87
N HIS A 256 6.57 21.83 -54.90
CA HIS A 256 5.84 22.71 -55.85
C HIS A 256 4.40 23.08 -55.50
N CYS A 257 4.19 24.28 -54.95
CA CYS A 257 3.62 25.41 -55.64
C CYS A 257 3.50 26.69 -54.78
N SER A 258 4.00 27.77 -55.33
CA SER A 258 3.64 29.20 -55.22
C SER A 258 3.08 29.85 -53.94
N SER A 259 3.88 30.78 -53.43
CA SER A 259 3.59 32.07 -52.76
C SER A 259 2.12 32.42 -52.48
N SER A 260 1.77 32.50 -51.21
CA SER A 260 1.01 33.62 -50.64
C SER A 260 1.30 33.69 -49.13
N VAL A 261 1.93 34.80 -48.76
CA VAL A 261 2.15 35.21 -47.37
C VAL A 261 0.80 35.54 -46.76
N ILE A 262 0.35 34.78 -45.80
CA ILE A 262 -0.72 35.17 -44.88
C ILE A 262 -0.10 35.32 -43.50
N GLU A 263 0.07 36.57 -43.10
CA GLU A 263 0.33 36.95 -41.69
C GLU A 263 -0.85 36.48 -40.83
N CYS A 264 -0.63 35.48 -39.99
CA CYS A 264 -1.56 35.14 -38.93
C CYS A 264 -1.19 35.94 -37.69
N SER A 265 -1.95 36.99 -37.47
CA SER A 265 -2.04 37.75 -36.23
C SER A 265 -2.38 36.83 -35.05
N SER A 266 -1.65 37.02 -33.95
CA SER A 266 -1.78 36.41 -32.64
C SER A 266 -3.13 36.75 -32.00
N SER A 267 -4.13 35.89 -32.18
CA SER A 267 -5.28 35.72 -31.28
C SER A 267 -6.07 34.47 -31.68
N GLY A 268 -5.81 33.33 -31.08
CA GLY A 268 -6.50 32.09 -31.41
C GLY A 268 -6.08 30.89 -30.56
N TYR A 269 -6.05 31.04 -29.22
CA TYR A 269 -5.74 29.91 -28.34
C TYR A 269 -6.98 29.21 -27.77
N ASP A 270 -8.21 29.54 -28.18
CA ASP A 270 -9.44 29.15 -27.46
C ASP A 270 -10.26 27.97 -28.03
N ILE A 271 -9.82 27.28 -29.09
CA ILE A 271 -10.64 26.19 -29.69
C ILE A 271 -10.05 24.79 -29.52
N CYS A 272 -8.81 24.65 -29.05
CA CYS A 272 -8.09 23.35 -29.08
C CYS A 272 -8.08 22.55 -27.77
N SER A 273 -8.35 23.11 -26.61
CA SER A 273 -8.09 22.43 -25.33
C SER A 273 -9.08 21.30 -25.03
N GLY A 274 -10.36 21.47 -25.31
CA GLY A 274 -11.36 20.42 -25.11
C GLY A 274 -11.13 19.16 -25.96
N GLY A 275 -10.71 19.36 -27.21
CA GLY A 275 -10.39 18.27 -28.14
C GLY A 275 -9.13 17.50 -27.77
N TYR A 276 -8.15 18.18 -27.19
CA TYR A 276 -6.90 17.56 -26.75
C TYR A 276 -7.06 16.62 -25.55
N LEU A 277 -7.79 17.04 -24.52
CA LEU A 277 -8.10 16.20 -23.38
C LEU A 277 -8.86 14.94 -23.81
N MET A 278 -9.83 15.06 -24.71
CA MET A 278 -10.57 13.93 -25.26
C MET A 278 -9.68 12.96 -26.03
N SER A 279 -8.67 13.42 -26.72
CA SER A 279 -7.69 12.57 -27.39
C SER A 279 -6.85 11.76 -26.38
N ILE A 280 -6.44 12.40 -25.27
CA ILE A 280 -5.77 11.71 -24.17
C ILE A 280 -6.70 10.65 -23.55
N VAL A 281 -7.93 11.03 -23.26
CA VAL A 281 -8.95 10.10 -22.70
C VAL A 281 -9.10 8.89 -23.62
N THR A 282 -9.33 9.08 -24.89
CA THR A 282 -9.55 7.99 -25.85
C THR A 282 -8.34 7.06 -25.97
N LYS A 283 -7.11 7.62 -25.94
CA LYS A 283 -5.89 6.84 -26.18
C LYS A 283 -5.32 6.19 -24.93
N TYR A 284 -5.49 6.80 -23.74
CA TYR A 284 -4.74 6.44 -22.54
C TYR A 284 -5.60 6.04 -21.35
N SER A 285 -6.89 6.38 -21.34
CA SER A 285 -7.75 6.05 -20.19
C SER A 285 -8.07 4.56 -20.10
N GLU A 286 -8.35 4.15 -18.89
CA GLU A 286 -8.77 2.81 -18.49
C GLU A 286 -10.15 2.88 -17.84
N LYS A 287 -10.65 1.70 -17.47
CA LYS A 287 -11.89 1.51 -16.76
C LYS A 287 -11.67 0.68 -15.53
N ILE A 288 -12.04 1.20 -14.38
CA ILE A 288 -12.13 0.38 -13.16
C ILE A 288 -13.54 -0.19 -13.09
N LEU A 289 -13.64 -1.51 -13.04
CA LEU A 289 -14.88 -2.23 -12.76
C LEU A 289 -14.72 -3.04 -11.48
N LEU A 290 -15.66 -2.86 -10.56
CA LEU A 290 -15.83 -3.73 -9.40
C LEU A 290 -16.95 -4.72 -9.74
N THR A 291 -16.60 -5.95 -10.09
CA THR A 291 -17.56 -7.02 -10.27
C THR A 291 -18.07 -7.48 -8.90
N GLU A 292 -19.31 -7.95 -8.80
CA GLU A 292 -19.92 -8.47 -7.55
C GLU A 292 -19.06 -9.57 -6.88
N SER A 293 -18.21 -10.25 -7.64
CA SER A 293 -17.21 -11.18 -7.11
C SER A 293 -16.01 -10.51 -6.41
N GLY A 294 -15.81 -9.21 -6.61
CA GLY A 294 -14.75 -8.41 -5.94
C GLY A 294 -15.16 -7.96 -4.53
N THR A 295 -16.47 -7.91 -4.25
CA THR A 295 -17.02 -7.57 -2.93
C THR A 295 -17.15 -8.78 -1.99
N LYS A 296 -16.89 -10.00 -2.47
CA LYS A 296 -16.80 -11.20 -1.63
C LYS A 296 -15.35 -11.62 -1.48
N PRO A 297 -14.90 -11.99 -0.26
CA PRO A 297 -13.58 -12.59 -0.11
C PRO A 297 -13.54 -13.83 -0.99
N ARG A 298 -12.47 -13.98 -1.74
CA ARG A 298 -12.23 -15.18 -2.56
C ARG A 298 -12.25 -16.41 -1.66
N SER A 299 -13.44 -17.02 -1.51
CA SER A 299 -13.53 -18.42 -1.18
C SER A 299 -13.07 -19.17 -2.43
N SER A 300 -12.09 -20.01 -2.29
CA SER A 300 -11.54 -20.81 -3.37
C SER A 300 -12.60 -21.74 -3.92
N ARG A 301 -13.37 -21.29 -4.91
CA ARG A 301 -14.21 -22.19 -5.74
C ARG A 301 -13.32 -22.91 -6.72
N ARG A 302 -12.99 -24.14 -6.35
CA ARG A 302 -12.47 -25.20 -7.21
C ARG A 302 -13.51 -25.42 -8.34
N LYS A 303 -13.13 -25.11 -9.58
CA LYS A 303 -13.92 -25.51 -10.75
C LYS A 303 -13.86 -27.03 -10.85
N GLU A 304 -14.96 -27.65 -10.55
CA GLU A 304 -15.23 -29.06 -10.82
C GLU A 304 -15.37 -29.23 -12.33
N LYS A 305 -14.38 -29.86 -12.95
CA LYS A 305 -14.49 -30.41 -14.31
C LYS A 305 -14.99 -31.84 -14.15
N THR A 306 -16.26 -32.05 -14.48
CA THR A 306 -16.82 -33.37 -14.74
C THR A 306 -15.98 -34.11 -15.76
N LYS A 307 -15.38 -35.22 -15.37
CA LYS A 307 -14.89 -36.29 -16.26
C LYS A 307 -15.42 -37.63 -15.77
N LEU A 308 -15.98 -38.37 -16.72
CA LEU A 308 -16.46 -39.74 -16.63
C LEU A 308 -15.41 -40.73 -16.05
N PRO A 309 -15.83 -41.86 -15.49
CA PRO A 309 -14.96 -42.75 -14.73
C PRO A 309 -14.26 -43.77 -15.65
N THR A 310 -12.96 -43.92 -15.51
CA THR A 310 -12.24 -45.12 -15.92
C THR A 310 -11.22 -45.50 -14.87
N ASN A 311 -11.43 -46.71 -14.37
CA ASN A 311 -10.54 -47.69 -13.72
C ASN A 311 -9.55 -47.25 -12.64
N ALA A 312 -9.76 -47.93 -11.54
CA ALA A 312 -8.98 -47.96 -10.31
C ALA A 312 -7.50 -48.31 -10.53
N LYS A 313 -6.62 -47.48 -9.98
CA LYS A 313 -5.35 -47.89 -9.39
C LYS A 313 -5.07 -47.04 -8.14
N CYS A 314 -4.83 -47.74 -7.06
CA CYS A 314 -4.46 -47.28 -5.77
C CYS A 314 -3.48 -46.09 -5.85
N LYS A 315 -3.88 -44.92 -5.40
CA LYS A 315 -2.98 -43.81 -5.08
C LYS A 315 -3.23 -43.44 -3.64
N ASP A 316 -2.21 -43.72 -2.85
CA ASP A 316 -2.14 -43.33 -1.45
C ASP A 316 -2.61 -41.89 -1.27
N LYS A 317 -3.62 -41.73 -0.44
CA LYS A 317 -4.06 -40.45 0.06
C LYS A 317 -2.90 -39.90 0.91
N VAL A 318 -2.10 -38.99 0.34
CA VAL A 318 -1.30 -38.09 1.15
C VAL A 318 -2.32 -37.22 1.90
N ALA A 319 -2.62 -37.64 3.12
CA ALA A 319 -3.36 -36.85 4.09
C ALA A 319 -2.61 -35.52 4.22
N CYS A 320 -3.27 -34.41 3.90
CA CYS A 320 -2.75 -33.08 4.15
C CYS A 320 -2.67 -32.90 5.67
N CYS A 321 -1.57 -33.32 6.29
CA CYS A 321 -1.27 -33.01 7.69
C CYS A 321 -1.14 -31.50 7.81
N THR A 322 -2.15 -30.87 8.42
CA THR A 322 -2.28 -29.42 8.55
C THR A 322 -1.48 -28.86 9.71
N GLU A 323 -0.83 -29.69 10.51
CA GLU A 323 -0.08 -29.32 11.71
C GLU A 323 1.37 -29.80 11.60
N TRP A 324 2.28 -29.02 12.18
CA TRP A 324 3.69 -29.37 12.27
C TRP A 324 3.84 -30.61 13.18
N GLN A 325 4.54 -31.63 12.72
CA GLN A 325 4.77 -32.85 13.47
C GLN A 325 6.26 -33.08 13.63
N GLY A 326 6.67 -33.33 14.89
CA GLY A 326 8.03 -33.65 15.26
C GLY A 326 8.86 -32.46 15.75
N PRO A 327 10.04 -32.72 16.35
CA PRO A 327 10.92 -31.68 16.84
C PRO A 327 11.56 -30.92 15.68
N PRO A 328 11.75 -29.58 15.81
CA PRO A 328 12.44 -28.79 14.80
C PRO A 328 13.95 -29.09 14.80
N PRO A 329 14.70 -28.80 13.72
CA PRO A 329 16.12 -29.14 13.58
C PRO A 329 17.03 -28.57 14.66
N TRP A 330 16.63 -27.51 15.32
CA TRP A 330 17.37 -26.89 16.45
C TRP A 330 17.03 -27.46 17.81
N ASP A 331 16.13 -28.44 17.89
CA ASP A 331 15.74 -29.01 19.18
C ASP A 331 16.93 -29.79 19.79
N PRO A 332 17.33 -29.49 21.05
CA PRO A 332 18.42 -30.17 21.70
C PRO A 332 18.21 -31.71 21.84
N SER A 333 16.96 -32.17 21.86
CA SER A 333 16.63 -33.59 21.99
C SER A 333 17.10 -34.44 20.77
N ILE A 334 17.30 -33.77 19.62
CA ILE A 334 17.80 -34.40 18.40
C ILE A 334 19.19 -33.88 17.98
N GLY A 335 19.92 -33.25 18.90
CA GLY A 335 21.26 -32.71 18.68
C GLY A 335 21.29 -31.31 18.09
N GLY A 336 20.20 -30.57 18.13
CA GLY A 336 20.13 -29.17 17.71
C GLY A 336 20.78 -28.22 18.71
N ASP A 337 21.10 -27.01 18.27
CA ASP A 337 21.77 -25.96 19.04
C ASP A 337 20.83 -25.09 19.91
N GLY A 338 19.54 -25.38 19.90
CA GLY A 338 18.51 -24.65 20.65
C GLY A 338 18.08 -23.32 20.03
N TYR A 339 18.69 -22.87 18.93
CA TYR A 339 18.40 -21.58 18.33
C TYR A 339 17.49 -21.72 17.10
N PRO A 340 16.26 -21.16 17.12
CA PRO A 340 15.34 -21.20 15.98
C PRO A 340 15.93 -20.54 14.73
N LYS A 341 15.92 -21.27 13.59
CA LYS A 341 16.47 -20.82 12.32
C LYS A 341 15.49 -21.10 11.17
N PHE A 342 15.13 -20.06 10.45
CA PHE A 342 14.19 -20.17 9.33
C PHE A 342 14.83 -19.73 8.00
N LEU A 343 14.34 -20.28 6.91
CA LEU A 343 14.57 -19.80 5.55
C LEU A 343 13.21 -19.41 4.97
N CYS A 344 13.02 -18.16 4.62
CA CYS A 344 11.76 -17.67 4.07
C CYS A 344 11.85 -17.56 2.56
N ASP A 345 10.91 -18.15 1.83
CA ASP A 345 10.86 -17.98 0.38
C ASP A 345 10.50 -16.54 -0.03
N VAL A 346 10.63 -16.23 -1.31
CA VAL A 346 10.36 -14.89 -1.86
C VAL A 346 8.93 -14.42 -1.62
N MET A 347 7.96 -15.34 -1.54
CA MET A 347 6.55 -14.97 -1.34
C MET A 347 6.28 -14.41 0.05
N ILE A 348 7.15 -14.69 1.02
CA ILE A 348 7.02 -14.28 2.43
C ILE A 348 8.27 -13.56 2.95
N GLU A 349 9.03 -12.88 2.08
CA GLU A 349 10.18 -12.04 2.47
C GLU A 349 9.84 -11.06 3.61
N GLY A 350 8.59 -10.53 3.64
CA GLY A 350 8.11 -9.68 4.71
C GLY A 350 8.07 -10.37 6.08
N LEU A 351 7.80 -11.67 6.12
CA LEU A 351 7.86 -12.46 7.36
C LEU A 351 9.29 -12.60 7.86
N ALA A 352 10.27 -12.79 6.98
CA ALA A 352 11.68 -12.82 7.38
C ALA A 352 12.10 -11.55 8.13
N LYS A 353 11.67 -10.37 7.63
CA LYS A 353 11.94 -9.09 8.31
C LYS A 353 11.29 -9.03 9.69
N HIS A 354 10.05 -9.52 9.85
CA HIS A 354 9.37 -9.55 11.14
C HIS A 354 10.04 -10.53 12.12
N LEU A 355 10.47 -11.71 11.67
CA LEU A 355 11.20 -12.67 12.50
C LEU A 355 12.51 -12.08 13.02
N ARG A 356 13.25 -11.32 12.14
CA ARG A 356 14.47 -10.60 12.54
C ARG A 356 14.17 -9.51 13.56
N CYS A 357 13.06 -8.78 13.44
CA CYS A 357 12.65 -7.79 14.43
C CYS A 357 12.39 -8.39 15.82
N VAL A 358 11.97 -9.64 15.90
CA VAL A 358 11.79 -10.36 17.18
C VAL A 358 13.01 -11.21 17.55
N GLY A 359 14.18 -10.95 16.97
CA GLY A 359 15.44 -11.59 17.31
C GLY A 359 15.69 -12.97 16.70
N ILE A 360 14.77 -13.48 15.91
CA ILE A 360 14.85 -14.82 15.31
C ILE A 360 15.69 -14.80 14.04
N ASP A 361 16.57 -15.80 13.89
CA ASP A 361 17.36 -16.00 12.67
C ASP A 361 16.45 -16.40 11.50
N ALA A 362 16.33 -15.51 10.52
CA ALA A 362 15.50 -15.72 9.35
C ALA A 362 16.25 -15.31 8.06
N ALA A 363 16.76 -16.28 7.33
CA ALA A 363 17.45 -16.08 6.06
C ALA A 363 16.45 -15.90 4.90
N ILE A 364 16.93 -15.30 3.83
CA ILE A 364 16.26 -15.18 2.53
C ILE A 364 17.20 -15.80 1.50
N PRO A 365 16.73 -16.62 0.56
CA PRO A 365 17.59 -17.27 -0.40
C PRO A 365 18.29 -16.27 -1.33
N SER A 366 19.53 -16.57 -1.70
CA SER A 366 20.30 -15.85 -2.71
C SER A 366 20.83 -16.87 -3.75
N PRO A 367 20.45 -16.71 -5.02
CA PRO A 367 19.60 -15.68 -5.63
C PRO A 367 18.15 -15.74 -5.13
N LYS A 368 17.38 -14.65 -5.28
CA LYS A 368 16.01 -14.56 -4.77
C LYS A 368 15.04 -15.61 -5.33
N LYS A 369 15.37 -16.30 -6.41
CA LYS A 369 14.60 -17.39 -7.03
C LYS A 369 15.50 -18.57 -7.35
N PRO A 370 15.95 -19.28 -6.32
CA PRO A 370 16.73 -20.50 -6.52
C PRO A 370 15.83 -21.61 -7.08
N GLU A 371 16.45 -22.61 -7.69
CA GLU A 371 15.76 -23.84 -8.03
C GLU A 371 15.25 -24.53 -6.74
N PRO A 372 14.09 -25.21 -6.77
CA PRO A 372 13.53 -25.87 -5.59
C PRO A 372 14.51 -26.82 -4.88
N ARG A 373 15.36 -27.50 -5.61
CA ARG A 373 16.38 -28.40 -5.04
C ARG A 373 17.47 -27.64 -4.31
N GLU A 374 17.90 -26.50 -4.82
CA GLU A 374 18.91 -25.65 -4.18
C GLU A 374 18.37 -25.07 -2.87
N LEU A 375 17.11 -24.62 -2.88
CA LEU A 375 16.42 -24.08 -1.69
C LEU A 375 16.34 -25.14 -0.58
N LEU A 376 15.97 -26.38 -0.92
CA LEU A 376 15.89 -27.49 0.02
C LEU A 376 17.28 -27.93 0.51
N ASN A 377 18.28 -27.92 -0.35
CA ASN A 377 19.67 -28.20 0.03
C ASN A 377 20.21 -27.16 1.01
N GLN A 378 19.92 -25.88 0.78
CA GLN A 378 20.28 -24.80 1.72
C GLN A 378 19.58 -25.01 3.06
N THR A 379 18.28 -25.30 3.05
CA THR A 379 17.48 -25.59 4.25
C THR A 379 18.12 -26.69 5.09
N TYR A 380 18.49 -27.80 4.45
CA TYR A 380 19.11 -28.94 5.12
C TYR A 380 20.50 -28.62 5.66
N LYS A 381 21.39 -28.05 4.80
CA LYS A 381 22.77 -27.73 5.19
C LYS A 381 22.86 -26.75 6.37
N GLU A 382 21.94 -25.77 6.42
CA GLU A 382 21.94 -24.75 7.46
C GLU A 382 21.07 -25.12 8.69
N GLY A 383 20.47 -26.32 8.74
CA GLY A 383 19.59 -26.73 9.83
C GLY A 383 18.38 -25.81 10.03
N ARG A 384 17.83 -25.27 8.92
CA ARG A 384 16.70 -24.33 8.94
C ARG A 384 15.38 -25.03 8.68
N ILE A 385 14.28 -24.36 9.04
CA ILE A 385 12.95 -24.70 8.51
C ILE A 385 12.63 -23.76 7.35
N LEU A 386 12.29 -24.31 6.20
CA LEU A 386 11.78 -23.56 5.07
C LEU A 386 10.33 -23.16 5.33
N LEU A 387 10.10 -21.85 5.45
CA LEU A 387 8.78 -21.28 5.48
C LEU A 387 8.37 -20.89 4.06
N THR A 388 7.21 -21.37 3.60
CA THR A 388 6.75 -21.10 2.24
C THR A 388 5.23 -20.99 2.17
N ARG A 389 4.74 -20.31 1.14
CA ARG A 389 3.33 -20.36 0.71
C ARG A 389 3.14 -21.07 -0.63
N ASP A 390 4.23 -21.48 -1.26
CA ASP A 390 4.16 -22.20 -2.54
C ASP A 390 3.83 -23.67 -2.29
N VAL A 391 2.60 -24.04 -2.68
CA VAL A 391 2.12 -25.44 -2.60
C VAL A 391 2.99 -26.40 -3.42
N LYS A 392 3.70 -25.92 -4.46
CA LYS A 392 4.56 -26.75 -5.28
C LYS A 392 5.80 -27.23 -4.52
N LEU A 393 6.35 -26.40 -3.63
CA LEU A 393 7.49 -26.76 -2.78
C LEU A 393 7.15 -27.87 -1.79
N LEU A 394 5.90 -27.97 -1.34
CA LEU A 394 5.46 -29.04 -0.45
C LEU A 394 5.54 -30.44 -1.09
N LYS A 395 5.53 -30.53 -2.42
CA LYS A 395 5.70 -31.80 -3.12
C LYS A 395 7.09 -32.41 -2.93
N TYR A 396 8.05 -31.59 -2.54
CA TYR A 396 9.44 -31.99 -2.26
C TYR A 396 9.72 -32.19 -0.75
N GLN A 397 8.68 -32.12 0.09
CA GLN A 397 8.82 -32.24 1.56
C GLN A 397 9.53 -33.54 1.99
N TYR A 398 9.38 -34.61 1.20
CA TYR A 398 10.08 -35.90 1.43
C TYR A 398 11.60 -35.79 1.31
N LEU A 399 12.12 -34.80 0.56
CA LEU A 399 13.54 -34.54 0.41
C LEU A 399 14.13 -33.76 1.60
N ALA A 400 13.31 -33.06 2.35
CA ALA A 400 13.73 -32.15 3.41
C ALA A 400 13.42 -32.68 4.84
N SER A 401 13.11 -33.97 5.00
CA SER A 401 12.91 -34.59 6.32
C SER A 401 12.08 -33.76 7.31
N ASN A 402 10.92 -33.33 6.92
CA ASN A 402 10.01 -32.44 7.69
C ASN A 402 10.54 -31.02 7.97
N GLN A 403 11.49 -30.51 7.19
CA GLN A 403 12.01 -29.15 7.34
C GLN A 403 11.25 -28.11 6.51
N VAL A 404 10.05 -28.39 6.02
CA VAL A 404 9.25 -27.47 5.21
C VAL A 404 7.90 -27.21 5.89
N TYR A 405 7.59 -25.96 6.17
CA TYR A 405 6.32 -25.53 6.76
C TYR A 405 5.57 -24.58 5.81
N ARG A 406 4.30 -24.87 5.59
CA ARG A 406 3.42 -24.01 4.80
C ARG A 406 2.73 -22.98 5.66
N VAL A 407 3.12 -21.73 5.52
CA VAL A 407 2.44 -20.59 6.18
C VAL A 407 1.06 -20.38 5.56
N LYS A 408 0.01 -20.49 6.36
CA LYS A 408 -1.41 -20.40 5.96
C LYS A 408 -1.90 -18.96 5.93
N SER A 409 -1.43 -18.16 6.88
CA SER A 409 -1.86 -16.78 7.06
C SER A 409 -1.48 -15.90 5.86
N LEU A 410 -2.42 -15.04 5.43
CA LEU A 410 -2.23 -14.11 4.33
C LEU A 410 -1.55 -12.81 4.76
N LEU A 411 -1.82 -12.37 5.99
CA LEU A 411 -1.36 -11.10 6.53
C LEU A 411 -0.03 -11.25 7.25
N LYS A 412 0.90 -10.34 7.04
CA LYS A 412 2.28 -10.40 7.59
C LYS A 412 2.33 -10.59 9.11
N HIS A 413 1.50 -9.88 9.88
CA HIS A 413 1.43 -10.04 11.34
C HIS A 413 0.82 -11.39 11.75
N GLY A 414 -0.18 -11.88 11.00
CA GLY A 414 -0.73 -13.21 11.21
C GLY A 414 0.25 -14.31 10.87
N GLN A 415 1.14 -14.11 9.89
CA GLN A 415 2.22 -15.05 9.56
C GLN A 415 3.22 -15.17 10.72
N LEU A 416 3.61 -14.04 11.32
CA LEU A 416 4.50 -14.05 12.49
C LEU A 416 3.87 -14.78 13.68
N ALA A 417 2.62 -14.44 14.05
CA ALA A 417 1.90 -15.11 15.11
C ALA A 417 1.72 -16.62 14.86
N GLU A 418 1.43 -17.01 13.62
CA GLU A 418 1.33 -18.41 13.22
C GLU A 418 2.64 -19.17 13.43
N VAL A 419 3.78 -18.60 13.03
CA VAL A 419 5.09 -19.23 13.21
C VAL A 419 5.47 -19.31 14.69
N ILE A 420 5.26 -18.24 15.47
CA ILE A 420 5.51 -18.24 16.92
C ILE A 420 4.71 -19.37 17.59
N ASN A 421 3.43 -19.46 17.32
CA ASN A 421 2.55 -20.47 17.93
C ASN A 421 2.88 -21.88 17.45
N THR A 422 3.15 -22.08 16.17
CA THR A 422 3.44 -23.41 15.60
C THR A 422 4.73 -24.00 16.16
N PHE A 423 5.77 -23.19 16.29
CA PHE A 423 7.09 -23.62 16.75
C PHE A 423 7.33 -23.30 18.23
N GLN A 424 6.31 -22.79 18.94
CA GLN A 424 6.37 -22.43 20.36
C GLN A 424 7.59 -21.55 20.71
N LEU A 425 7.85 -20.54 19.84
CA LEU A 425 9.02 -19.69 19.99
C LEU A 425 8.88 -18.81 21.24
N LYS A 426 9.87 -18.88 22.11
CA LYS A 426 9.98 -18.00 23.28
C LYS A 426 10.72 -16.74 22.84
N ILE A 427 10.05 -15.61 22.88
CA ILE A 427 10.59 -14.31 22.51
C ILE A 427 10.65 -13.46 23.79
N SER A 428 11.83 -12.90 24.09
CA SER A 428 12.02 -11.98 25.21
C SER A 428 12.08 -10.53 24.70
N LYS A 429 11.81 -9.57 25.58
CA LYS A 429 11.87 -8.13 25.29
C LYS A 429 13.27 -7.73 24.81
N ASP A 430 14.32 -8.29 25.41
CA ASP A 430 15.72 -7.98 25.08
C ASP A 430 16.15 -8.46 23.69
N GLN A 431 15.41 -9.41 23.11
CA GLN A 431 15.67 -9.91 21.75
C GLN A 431 15.01 -9.05 20.65
N LEU A 432 14.10 -8.14 21.03
CA LEU A 432 13.46 -7.28 20.06
C LEU A 432 14.51 -6.38 19.40
N MET A 433 14.41 -6.24 18.07
CA MET A 433 15.31 -5.43 17.24
C MET A 433 16.80 -5.79 17.33
N SER A 434 17.15 -6.98 17.82
CA SER A 434 18.54 -7.42 17.97
C SER A 434 19.21 -7.88 16.67
N ARG A 435 18.46 -8.00 15.56
CA ARG A 435 18.98 -8.43 14.26
C ARG A 435 18.73 -7.41 13.15
N CYS A 436 19.68 -7.30 12.25
CA CYS A 436 19.55 -6.47 11.06
C CYS A 436 18.40 -6.95 10.15
N THR A 437 17.40 -6.09 9.94
CA THR A 437 16.23 -6.42 9.10
C THR A 437 16.61 -6.59 7.62
N LYS A 438 17.75 -6.01 7.16
CA LYS A 438 18.23 -6.09 5.78
C LYS A 438 18.94 -7.41 5.48
N CYS A 439 19.93 -7.81 6.32
CA CYS A 439 20.80 -8.95 6.03
C CYS A 439 20.75 -10.08 7.07
N ASN A 440 19.99 -9.94 8.17
CA ASN A 440 19.95 -10.91 9.27
C ASN A 440 21.21 -10.94 10.19
N GLY A 441 22.19 -10.05 9.97
CA GLY A 441 23.41 -9.96 10.78
C GLY A 441 23.16 -9.36 12.15
N SER A 442 24.17 -9.43 13.01
CA SER A 442 24.19 -8.83 14.35
C SER A 442 24.59 -7.36 14.31
N PHE A 443 24.31 -6.63 15.38
CA PHE A 443 24.78 -5.27 15.56
C PHE A 443 26.13 -5.21 16.31
N ILE A 444 26.80 -4.07 16.19
CA ILE A 444 27.97 -3.74 17.03
C ILE A 444 27.59 -3.74 18.51
N GLN A 445 28.56 -3.99 19.40
CA GLN A 445 28.29 -4.11 20.85
C GLN A 445 28.02 -2.77 21.54
N LYS A 446 28.50 -1.66 20.97
CA LYS A 446 28.30 -0.31 21.52
C LYS A 446 27.69 0.58 20.46
N PRO A 447 26.73 1.45 20.82
CA PRO A 447 26.16 2.40 19.87
C PRO A 447 27.24 3.40 19.41
N LEU A 448 27.06 3.93 18.20
CA LEU A 448 27.88 4.98 17.62
C LEU A 448 27.37 6.34 18.08
N THR A 449 28.29 7.30 18.23
CA THR A 449 27.94 8.70 18.33
C THR A 449 27.37 9.21 17.00
N LEU A 450 26.80 10.41 17.00
CA LEU A 450 26.27 11.02 15.77
C LEU A 450 27.37 11.21 14.73
N GLU A 451 28.55 11.69 15.13
CA GLU A 451 29.69 11.92 14.27
C GLU A 451 30.18 10.61 13.63
N GLU A 452 30.33 9.56 14.44
CA GLU A 452 30.72 8.22 13.98
C GLU A 452 29.65 7.63 13.04
N ALA A 453 28.37 7.88 13.30
CA ALA A 453 27.27 7.42 12.46
C ALA A 453 27.26 8.16 11.11
N VAL A 454 27.50 9.47 11.10
CA VAL A 454 27.63 10.26 9.87
C VAL A 454 28.81 9.77 9.03
N GLU A 455 29.96 9.54 9.63
CA GLU A 455 31.12 8.99 8.93
C GLU A 455 30.84 7.61 8.37
N ALA A 456 30.24 6.73 9.18
CA ALA A 456 29.89 5.37 8.79
C ALA A 456 28.80 5.30 7.71
N SER A 457 28.02 6.36 7.50
CA SER A 457 26.95 6.43 6.50
C SER A 457 27.41 6.92 5.12
N LYS A 458 28.59 7.52 5.03
CA LYS A 458 29.11 8.11 3.79
C LYS A 458 29.09 7.11 2.63
N GLY A 459 28.51 7.53 1.54
CA GLY A 459 28.46 6.79 0.28
C GLY A 459 27.38 5.71 0.17
N PHE A 460 26.60 5.38 1.22
CA PHE A 460 25.57 4.36 1.11
C PHE A 460 24.24 4.61 1.86
N GLN A 461 24.21 5.50 2.84
CA GLN A 461 23.02 5.83 3.59
C GLN A 461 23.01 7.30 3.99
N VAL A 462 21.86 7.96 3.89
CA VAL A 462 21.68 9.34 4.35
C VAL A 462 21.01 9.32 5.72
N ILE A 463 21.63 10.03 6.69
CA ILE A 463 21.02 10.29 7.99
C ILE A 463 20.19 11.57 7.84
N PRO A 464 18.87 11.54 8.12
CA PRO A 464 18.04 12.73 8.04
C PRO A 464 18.51 13.85 8.96
N LEU A 465 18.57 15.08 8.47
CA LEU A 465 19.03 16.24 9.24
C LEU A 465 18.26 16.48 10.54
N CYS A 466 16.95 16.12 10.55
CA CYS A 466 16.10 16.25 11.74
C CYS A 466 16.54 15.37 12.93
N LEU A 467 17.47 14.45 12.72
CA LEU A 467 18.02 13.59 13.79
C LEU A 467 19.24 14.21 14.47
N PHE A 468 19.87 15.23 13.87
CA PHE A 468 21.11 15.83 14.40
C PHE A 468 20.90 16.54 15.75
N ASN A 469 19.71 17.05 16.00
CA ASN A 469 19.36 17.74 17.26
C ASN A 469 18.73 16.81 18.30
N ARG A 470 18.76 15.48 18.06
CA ARG A 470 18.19 14.49 18.98
C ARG A 470 19.30 13.64 19.56
N ASN A 471 19.25 13.41 20.86
CA ASN A 471 20.17 12.50 21.53
C ASN A 471 19.72 11.06 21.25
N LEU A 472 20.12 10.51 20.09
CA LEU A 472 19.76 9.18 19.63
C LEU A 472 21.00 8.28 19.57
N GLU A 473 20.81 7.03 19.92
CA GLU A 473 21.82 5.99 19.74
C GLU A 473 21.73 5.40 18.33
N PHE A 474 22.89 5.22 17.69
CA PHE A 474 23.02 4.66 16.35
C PHE A 474 23.67 3.28 16.41
N TRP A 475 23.05 2.32 15.77
CA TRP A 475 23.51 0.93 15.73
C TRP A 475 23.89 0.54 14.30
N LYS A 476 25.09 0.00 14.13
CA LYS A 476 25.59 -0.46 12.83
C LYS A 476 25.56 -1.97 12.74
N CYS A 477 25.03 -2.51 11.64
CA CYS A 477 25.11 -3.94 11.35
C CYS A 477 26.54 -4.33 11.00
N THR A 478 27.08 -5.37 11.66
CA THR A 478 28.44 -5.87 11.43
C THR A 478 28.64 -6.48 10.03
N ASN A 479 27.56 -6.96 9.39
CA ASN A 479 27.64 -7.66 8.10
C ASN A 479 27.43 -6.76 6.88
N CYS A 480 26.44 -5.85 6.94
CA CYS A 480 26.06 -5.05 5.77
C CYS A 480 26.21 -3.54 6.00
N ASN A 481 26.77 -3.12 7.12
CA ASN A 481 27.01 -1.74 7.53
C ASN A 481 25.76 -0.84 7.61
N GLN A 482 24.53 -1.40 7.46
CA GLN A 482 23.30 -0.64 7.59
C GLN A 482 23.19 -0.02 8.98
N LEU A 483 22.90 1.27 9.04
CA LEU A 483 22.67 2.00 10.27
C LEU A 483 21.21 1.99 10.68
N TYR A 484 20.98 1.93 11.98
CA TYR A 484 19.68 1.99 12.63
C TYR A 484 19.76 2.93 13.82
N TRP A 485 18.65 3.52 14.23
CA TRP A 485 18.55 4.40 15.40
C TRP A 485 17.23 4.25 16.12
N GLU A 486 17.22 4.58 17.40
CA GLU A 486 16.04 4.49 18.26
C GLU A 486 15.13 5.73 18.14
N GLY A 487 14.49 5.89 17.01
CA GLY A 487 13.52 6.95 16.77
C GLY A 487 12.06 6.48 16.96
N THR A 488 11.11 7.35 16.65
CA THR A 488 9.67 7.07 16.76
C THR A 488 9.24 5.79 16.04
N GLN A 489 9.82 5.50 14.87
CA GLN A 489 9.52 4.27 14.13
C GLN A 489 10.01 3.00 14.87
N TYR A 490 11.16 3.08 15.54
CA TYR A 490 11.68 2.00 16.38
C TYR A 490 10.72 1.71 17.53
N HIS A 491 10.35 2.73 18.30
CA HIS A 491 9.43 2.57 19.43
C HIS A 491 8.06 2.03 19.00
N ASN A 492 7.49 2.54 17.92
CA ASN A 492 6.24 2.03 17.35
C ASN A 492 6.36 0.56 16.91
N ALA A 493 7.51 0.18 16.34
CA ALA A 493 7.76 -1.20 15.94
C ALA A 493 7.90 -2.12 17.16
N VAL A 494 8.63 -1.71 18.21
CA VAL A 494 8.75 -2.44 19.47
C VAL A 494 7.38 -2.68 20.08
N GLN A 495 6.56 -1.65 20.27
CA GLN A 495 5.21 -1.76 20.81
C GLN A 495 4.32 -2.72 19.99
N LYS A 496 4.42 -2.64 18.66
CA LYS A 496 3.70 -3.56 17.77
C LYS A 496 4.13 -5.01 17.99
N PHE A 497 5.43 -5.28 18.11
CA PHE A 497 5.91 -6.65 18.29
C PHE A 497 5.66 -7.18 19.70
N LEU A 498 5.71 -6.36 20.75
CA LEU A 498 5.25 -6.72 22.10
C LEU A 498 3.79 -7.22 22.05
N SER A 499 2.92 -6.48 21.38
CA SER A 499 1.51 -6.86 21.20
C SER A 499 1.32 -8.16 20.41
N VAL A 500 2.08 -8.36 19.31
CA VAL A 500 1.96 -9.56 18.45
C VAL A 500 2.48 -10.81 19.16
N CYS A 501 3.53 -10.67 19.98
CA CYS A 501 4.17 -11.76 20.70
C CYS A 501 3.52 -12.03 22.07
N ASN A 502 2.49 -11.27 22.47
CA ASN A 502 1.86 -11.32 23.81
C ASN A 502 2.88 -11.21 24.95
N ILE A 503 3.88 -10.35 24.79
CA ILE A 503 4.86 -10.05 25.83
C ILE A 503 4.28 -8.91 26.69
N SER A 504 4.01 -9.20 27.97
CA SER A 504 3.64 -8.18 28.97
C SER A 504 4.87 -7.34 29.32
N ASP A 505 4.65 -6.07 29.62
CA ASP A 505 5.72 -5.14 30.07
C ASP A 505 6.32 -5.54 31.41
#